data_9e624436a6111a5c27cdcc29dcdc5fc7
#
_entry.id   9e624436a6111a5c27cdcc29dcdc5fc7
#
_cell.length_a   1.000
_cell.length_b   1.000
_cell.length_c   1.000
_cell.angle_alpha   90.00
_cell.angle_beta   90.00
_cell.angle_gamma   90.00
#
_symmetry.space_group_name_H-M   'P 1'
#
loop_
_entity.id
_entity.type
_entity.pdbx_description
1 polymer ?
#
loop_
_entity_poly.entity_id
_entity_poly.type
_entity_poly.pdbx_seq_one_letter_code
_entity_poly.pdbx_strand_id
1 'polypeptide(L)'
;MEPDVGAKAIADGMIDGVGVARQFLTDPEWITKLIEDRIEDIKPCICCHSGCFNFSSSKGHANTQDLTDTMGLARCALNPQTMQSKKYSIKPAKKSKKIAVIGGGIGGMEAAIV
;
A
#
# COMPACT_ATOMS: atom_id res chain seq x y z
N MET A 1 -2.96 7.13 9.66
CA MET A 1 -4.20 7.03 10.48
C MET A 1 -3.91 6.04 11.58
N GLU A 2 -4.05 6.49 12.80
CA GLU A 2 -3.78 5.67 13.97
C GLU A 2 -5.05 4.91 14.34
N PRO A 3 -5.03 3.58 14.39
CA PRO A 3 -6.22 2.77 14.64
C PRO A 3 -6.83 3.04 16.00
N ASP A 4 -6.01 3.33 17.01
CA ASP A 4 -6.44 3.56 18.39
C ASP A 4 -7.39 4.77 18.53
N VAL A 5 -7.13 5.83 17.73
CA VAL A 5 -7.99 7.02 17.75
C VAL A 5 -9.40 6.69 17.25
N GLY A 6 -9.49 5.90 16.19
CA GLY A 6 -10.78 5.44 15.67
C GLY A 6 -11.50 4.51 16.63
N ALA A 7 -10.80 3.53 17.18
CA ALA A 7 -11.34 2.58 18.14
C ALA A 7 -11.85 3.29 19.40
N LYS A 8 -11.09 4.26 19.91
CA LYS A 8 -11.51 5.05 21.07
C LYS A 8 -12.76 5.87 20.78
N ALA A 9 -12.84 6.54 19.64
CA ALA A 9 -14.00 7.34 19.27
C ALA A 9 -15.29 6.50 19.15
N ILE A 10 -15.17 5.26 18.66
CA ILE A 10 -16.28 4.29 18.63
C ILE A 10 -16.65 3.87 20.05
N ALA A 11 -15.67 3.53 20.89
CA ALA A 11 -15.91 3.11 22.27
C ALA A 11 -16.55 4.21 23.11
N ASP A 12 -16.20 5.46 22.86
CA ASP A 12 -16.77 6.65 23.52
C ASP A 12 -18.17 7.01 22.97
N GLY A 13 -18.69 6.29 21.98
CA GLY A 13 -19.99 6.54 21.36
C GLY A 13 -20.05 7.84 20.51
N MET A 14 -18.90 8.36 20.12
CA MET A 14 -18.81 9.60 19.33
C MET A 14 -19.09 9.36 17.84
N ILE A 15 -18.80 8.16 17.33
CA ILE A 15 -18.99 7.75 15.94
C ILE A 15 -19.37 6.26 15.89
N ASP A 16 -20.07 5.85 14.85
CA ASP A 16 -20.49 4.44 14.65
C ASP A 16 -19.47 3.63 13.86
N GLY A 17 -18.56 4.29 13.15
CA GLY A 17 -17.55 3.63 12.33
C GLY A 17 -16.53 4.59 11.73
N VAL A 18 -15.45 4.03 11.18
CA VAL A 18 -14.34 4.77 10.59
C VAL A 18 -14.21 4.43 9.11
N GLY A 19 -14.32 5.43 8.25
CA GLY A 19 -14.04 5.29 6.80
C GLY A 19 -12.54 5.39 6.52
N VAL A 20 -11.98 4.35 5.91
CA VAL A 20 -10.56 4.29 5.56
C VAL A 20 -10.41 3.95 4.08
N ALA A 21 -9.72 4.77 3.32
CA ALA A 21 -9.50 4.53 1.89
C ALA A 21 -8.01 4.35 1.53
N ARG A 22 -7.21 5.41 1.64
CA ARG A 22 -5.81 5.40 1.19
C ARG A 22 -4.90 4.44 1.96
N GLN A 23 -5.21 4.18 3.21
CA GLN A 23 -4.48 3.20 4.00
C GLN A 23 -4.59 1.79 3.40
N PHE A 24 -5.77 1.40 2.89
CA PHE A 24 -5.94 0.12 2.20
C PHE A 24 -5.21 0.03 0.86
N LEU A 25 -4.97 1.16 0.19
CA LEU A 25 -4.12 1.16 -1.00
C LEU A 25 -2.65 0.89 -0.64
N THR A 26 -2.21 1.38 0.51
CA THR A 26 -0.84 1.19 1.00
C THR A 26 -0.66 -0.21 1.58
N ASP A 27 -1.59 -0.64 2.40
CA ASP A 27 -1.57 -1.93 3.10
C ASP A 27 -2.96 -2.59 3.08
N PRO A 28 -3.22 -3.48 2.12
CA PRO A 28 -4.49 -4.20 2.03
C PRO A 28 -4.78 -5.09 3.25
N GLU A 29 -3.74 -5.53 3.96
CA GLU A 29 -3.85 -6.38 5.14
C GLU A 29 -4.02 -5.60 6.45
N TRP A 30 -4.24 -4.29 6.36
CA TRP A 30 -4.30 -3.41 7.52
C TRP A 30 -5.23 -3.92 8.63
N ILE A 31 -6.48 -4.31 8.28
CA ILE A 31 -7.44 -4.86 9.25
C ILE A 31 -6.96 -6.20 9.82
N THR A 32 -6.44 -7.09 8.98
CA THR A 32 -5.92 -8.39 9.41
C THR A 32 -4.80 -8.20 10.42
N LYS A 33 -3.89 -7.29 10.15
CA LYS A 33 -2.77 -6.97 11.07
C LYS A 33 -3.26 -6.39 12.40
N LEU A 34 -4.34 -5.56 12.37
CA LEU A 34 -4.94 -5.07 13.61
C LEU A 34 -5.59 -6.20 14.43
N ILE A 35 -6.31 -7.11 13.79
CA ILE A 35 -6.94 -8.25 14.47
C ILE A 35 -5.89 -9.19 15.07
N GLU A 36 -4.76 -9.36 14.39
CA GLU A 36 -3.65 -10.22 14.79
C GLU A 36 -2.63 -9.54 15.72
N ASP A 37 -2.91 -8.31 16.17
CA ASP A 37 -2.02 -7.48 17.01
C ASP A 37 -0.62 -7.28 16.42
N ARG A 38 -0.55 -7.19 15.07
CA ARG A 38 0.67 -6.92 14.31
C ARG A 38 0.75 -5.47 13.84
N ILE A 39 0.58 -4.54 14.78
CA ILE A 39 0.49 -3.09 14.48
C ILE A 39 1.80 -2.59 13.86
N GLU A 40 2.94 -3.11 14.30
CA GLU A 40 4.27 -2.72 13.81
C GLU A 40 4.53 -3.12 12.37
N ASP A 41 3.81 -4.13 11.85
CA ASP A 41 3.91 -4.58 10.46
C ASP A 41 3.09 -3.70 9.50
N ILE A 42 2.28 -2.78 10.02
CA ILE A 42 1.44 -1.92 9.20
C ILE A 42 2.29 -0.91 8.43
N LYS A 43 2.16 -0.91 7.11
CA LYS A 43 2.74 0.13 6.24
C LYS A 43 1.84 1.37 6.28
N PRO A 44 2.21 2.46 6.98
CA PRO A 44 1.35 3.63 7.10
C PRO A 44 1.29 4.44 5.80
N CYS A 45 0.11 4.96 5.47
CA CYS A 45 -0.03 5.90 4.37
C CYS A 45 0.65 7.24 4.72
N ILE A 46 1.65 7.63 3.93
CA ILE A 46 2.41 8.88 4.11
C ILE A 46 1.71 10.12 3.53
N CYS A 47 0.48 9.99 3.08
CA CYS A 47 -0.33 11.08 2.52
C CYS A 47 0.33 11.85 1.36
N CYS A 48 1.18 11.21 0.57
CA CYS A 48 1.91 11.86 -0.52
C CYS A 48 1.05 12.21 -1.73
N HIS A 49 -0.12 11.59 -1.89
CA HIS A 49 -1.05 11.75 -3.01
C HIS A 49 -0.47 11.48 -4.41
N SER A 50 0.79 11.07 -4.52
CA SER A 50 1.52 10.96 -5.78
C SER A 50 0.88 9.99 -6.77
N GLY A 51 0.42 8.84 -6.32
CA GLY A 51 -0.12 7.79 -7.16
C GLY A 51 -1.64 7.63 -7.05
N CYS A 52 -2.21 7.74 -5.86
CA CYS A 52 -3.62 7.50 -5.65
C CYS A 52 -4.50 8.63 -6.19
N PHE A 53 -4.13 9.89 -5.97
CA PHE A 53 -4.90 11.05 -6.40
C PHE A 53 -4.48 11.54 -7.78
N ASN A 54 -3.18 11.56 -8.08
CA ASN A 54 -2.68 12.09 -9.34
C ASN A 54 -2.94 11.16 -10.54
N PHE A 55 -3.12 9.87 -10.30
CA PHE A 55 -3.45 8.89 -11.34
C PHE A 55 -4.95 8.53 -11.39
N SER A 56 -5.79 9.23 -10.65
CA SER A 56 -7.23 9.00 -10.73
C SER A 56 -7.79 9.47 -12.08
N SER A 57 -8.86 8.84 -12.53
CA SER A 57 -9.54 9.16 -13.79
C SER A 57 -10.00 10.62 -13.88
N SER A 58 -10.16 11.30 -12.75
CA SER A 58 -10.55 12.72 -12.68
C SER A 58 -9.43 13.68 -13.12
N LYS A 59 -8.19 13.22 -13.22
CA LYS A 59 -7.03 14.05 -13.62
C LYS A 59 -6.69 13.97 -15.11
N GLY A 60 -7.44 13.19 -15.90
CA GLY A 60 -7.27 13.09 -17.35
C GLY A 60 -6.00 12.37 -17.80
N HIS A 61 -5.72 12.44 -19.11
CA HIS A 61 -4.61 11.77 -19.78
C HIS A 61 -3.22 12.43 -19.56
N ALA A 62 -3.02 13.15 -18.48
CA ALA A 62 -1.75 13.83 -18.20
C ALA A 62 -0.55 12.87 -18.00
N ASN A 63 -0.79 11.58 -17.94
CA ASN A 63 0.23 10.56 -17.85
C ASN A 63 0.47 9.90 -19.19
N THR A 64 1.62 10.19 -19.76
CA THR A 64 2.11 9.66 -21.05
C THR A 64 2.62 8.21 -21.00
N GLN A 65 2.42 7.51 -19.88
CA GLN A 65 2.75 6.09 -19.80
C GLN A 65 1.71 5.27 -20.56
N ASP A 66 2.18 4.26 -21.28
CA ASP A 66 1.29 3.28 -21.88
C ASP A 66 0.60 2.48 -20.75
N LEU A 67 -0.64 2.85 -20.52
CA LEU A 67 -1.44 2.35 -19.42
C LEU A 67 -2.63 1.53 -19.93
N THR A 68 -2.46 0.81 -21.03
CA THR A 68 -3.54 0.03 -21.64
C THR A 68 -4.23 -0.92 -20.67
N ASP A 69 -3.47 -1.43 -19.68
CA ASP A 69 -4.00 -2.28 -18.61
C ASP A 69 -4.21 -1.54 -17.27
N THR A 70 -3.92 -0.24 -17.21
CA THR A 70 -3.84 0.50 -15.96
C THR A 70 -4.44 1.90 -16.00
N MET A 71 -5.10 2.26 -17.09
CA MET A 71 -5.71 3.58 -17.25
C MET A 71 -6.80 3.79 -16.20
N GLY A 72 -6.69 4.89 -15.44
CA GLY A 72 -7.62 5.20 -14.36
C GLY A 72 -7.40 4.45 -13.04
N LEU A 73 -6.40 3.59 -12.96
CA LEU A 73 -6.09 2.87 -11.72
C LEU A 73 -5.19 3.70 -10.80
N ALA A 74 -5.54 3.72 -9.51
CA ALA A 74 -4.68 4.30 -8.49
C ALA A 74 -3.36 3.53 -8.36
N ARG A 75 -2.33 4.26 -7.95
CA ARG A 75 -1.02 3.73 -7.57
C ARG A 75 -0.70 4.15 -6.15
N CYS A 76 0.15 3.43 -5.48
CA CYS A 76 0.71 3.84 -4.21
C CYS A 76 2.23 3.88 -4.29
N ALA A 77 2.84 4.95 -3.76
CA ALA A 77 4.29 5.07 -3.71
C ALA A 77 4.94 4.00 -2.82
N LEU A 78 4.20 3.48 -1.84
CA LEU A 78 4.67 2.49 -0.87
C LEU A 78 4.24 1.05 -1.21
N ASN A 79 3.28 0.89 -2.14
CA ASN A 79 2.77 -0.43 -2.49
C ASN A 79 2.66 -0.57 -4.02
N PRO A 80 3.66 -1.20 -4.66
CA PRO A 80 3.66 -1.41 -6.11
C PRO A 80 2.52 -2.32 -6.58
N GLN A 81 1.94 -3.11 -5.68
CA GLN A 81 0.84 -4.02 -6.02
C GLN A 81 -0.52 -3.32 -6.06
N THR A 82 -0.63 -2.06 -5.63
CA THR A 82 -1.89 -1.32 -5.62
C THR A 82 -2.60 -1.41 -6.98
N MET A 83 -3.80 -2.01 -6.98
CA MET A 83 -4.61 -2.30 -8.18
C MET A 83 -3.90 -3.10 -9.28
N GLN A 84 -2.74 -3.68 -8.99
CA GLN A 84 -1.94 -4.50 -9.92
C GLN A 84 -1.40 -5.78 -9.26
N SER A 85 -2.10 -6.33 -8.31
CA SER A 85 -1.69 -7.51 -7.56
C SER A 85 -1.37 -8.72 -8.45
N LYS A 86 -2.05 -8.87 -9.59
CA LYS A 86 -1.75 -9.95 -10.54
C LYS A 86 -0.39 -9.79 -11.21
N LYS A 87 0.00 -8.55 -11.55
CA LYS A 87 1.25 -8.23 -12.26
C LYS A 87 2.45 -8.24 -11.34
N TYR A 88 2.29 -7.68 -10.15
CA TYR A 88 3.37 -7.50 -9.16
C TYR A 88 3.20 -8.39 -7.93
N SER A 89 2.52 -9.53 -8.09
CA SER A 89 2.37 -10.51 -7.01
C SER A 89 3.74 -11.02 -6.57
N ILE A 90 4.09 -10.79 -5.32
CA ILE A 90 5.25 -11.40 -4.67
C ILE A 90 4.86 -12.83 -4.30
N LYS A 91 5.63 -13.79 -4.75
CA LYS A 91 5.40 -15.21 -4.49
C LYS A 91 6.69 -15.84 -4.00
N PRO A 92 6.61 -16.86 -3.12
CA PRO A 92 7.79 -17.60 -2.71
C PRO A 92 8.58 -18.12 -3.92
N ALA A 93 9.88 -18.00 -3.86
CA ALA A 93 10.74 -18.48 -4.93
C ALA A 93 10.63 -20.00 -5.09
N LYS A 94 10.53 -20.48 -6.32
CA LYS A 94 10.49 -21.92 -6.62
C LYS A 94 11.79 -22.66 -6.22
N LYS A 95 12.91 -21.95 -6.17
CA LYS A 95 14.21 -22.47 -5.78
C LYS A 95 14.93 -21.44 -4.94
N SER A 96 15.56 -21.87 -3.86
CA SER A 96 16.45 -21.01 -3.08
C SER A 96 17.65 -20.58 -3.93
N LYS A 97 18.02 -19.31 -3.85
CA LYS A 97 19.17 -18.71 -4.54
C LYS A 97 19.93 -17.82 -3.58
N LYS A 98 21.23 -17.76 -3.75
CA LYS A 98 22.05 -16.73 -3.11
C LYS A 98 22.02 -15.49 -3.97
N ILE A 99 21.53 -14.39 -3.43
CA ILE A 99 21.40 -13.11 -4.13
C ILE A 99 22.26 -12.08 -3.43
N ALA A 100 23.10 -11.38 -4.20
CA ALA A 100 23.84 -10.23 -3.69
C ALA A 100 23.05 -8.95 -4.04
N VAL A 101 22.70 -8.18 -3.02
CA VAL A 101 22.07 -6.85 -3.19
C VAL A 101 23.17 -5.80 -3.04
N ILE A 102 23.45 -5.06 -4.12
CA ILE A 102 24.45 -4.01 -4.13
C ILE A 102 23.75 -2.66 -4.02
N GLY A 103 23.94 -2.00 -2.89
CA GLY A 103 23.35 -0.71 -2.56
C GLY A 103 22.33 -0.79 -1.43
N GLY A 104 22.50 0.06 -0.41
CA GLY A 104 21.66 0.16 0.79
C GLY A 104 20.58 1.24 0.72
N GLY A 105 20.19 1.68 -0.48
CA GLY A 105 19.05 2.57 -0.66
C GLY A 105 17.71 1.84 -0.47
N ILE A 106 16.60 2.59 -0.54
CA ILE A 106 15.23 2.06 -0.31
C ILE A 106 14.96 0.79 -1.13
N GLY A 107 15.32 0.79 -2.41
CA GLY A 107 15.13 -0.38 -3.29
C GLY A 107 15.97 -1.59 -2.87
N GLY A 108 17.20 -1.38 -2.40
CA GLY A 108 18.05 -2.46 -1.93
C GLY A 108 17.58 -3.03 -0.58
N MET A 109 17.13 -2.17 0.32
CA MET A 109 16.56 -2.61 1.60
C MET A 109 15.28 -3.43 1.38
N GLU A 110 14.36 -2.97 0.54
CA GLU A 110 13.14 -3.71 0.20
C GLU A 110 13.46 -5.05 -0.46
N ALA A 111 14.42 -5.08 -1.41
CA ALA A 111 14.85 -6.32 -2.05
C ALA A 111 15.50 -7.34 -1.08
N ALA A 112 16.03 -6.87 0.05
CA ALA A 112 16.60 -7.75 1.07
C ALA A 112 15.55 -8.30 2.05
N ILE A 113 14.39 -7.63 2.15
CA ILE A 113 13.27 -8.04 3.03
C ILE A 113 12.38 -9.07 2.32
N VAL A 114 12.21 -8.94 1.01
CA VAL A 114 11.35 -9.79 0.19
C VAL A 114 12.02 -11.13 -0.13
#